data_b274b75075aa0d15f3e605377a0bfa4a
#
_entry.id   b274b75075aa0d15f3e605377a0bfa4a
#
_cell.length_a   1.000
_cell.length_b   1.000
_cell.length_c   1.000
_cell.angle_alpha   90.00
_cell.angle_beta   90.00
_cell.angle_gamma   90.00
#
_symmetry.space_group_name_H-M   'P 1'
#
loop_
_entity.id
_entity.type
_entity.pdbx_description
1 polymer ?
#
loop_
_entity_poly.entity_id
_entity_poly.type
_entity_poly.pdbx_seq_one_letter_code
_entity_poly.pdbx_strand_id
1 'polypeptide(L)'
;MLSRRQRCARFALILVVIFGVGAVRPPAKTVTGQGEFDVRAYGAKGDGKTLDTGAINKAIDAAAAAGGGTVRFPAGVYLSFSIRLKSNISLYLDAGATIFAADPGEATGGYDLPEPNESDMYQDFGHSHWQNSLIWGIGLHDVSILGPGLIYGKGLTRRGPGPRAEARPGDTPVSLGGARPGAQPQTPPGEGAQRNQNASMDGQGNKAIALKLCRNVTLRDVSILMGGHFALLATGVDNLTIDNVKIDTNRDGLDIDACRNVRVSNCSVNSPADDGICLKSSFGLGFARDTENVTILNCQVSGYDAGSFLDGTFKRSPRPAPDRDGPTGRIKFGTESNGGFKNITISNCVFDHCRGFAVETVDGGVIEDVTATNLTMRDVTTAPIFVRLGSRMRAPKDTPVGAIRRVNVSNVVVSDAVAKYASIISGVPGHDIEDVHLSNIHIVYRGGGAKEDAALDPPERENAYPEPSMFGTVPAYGFFIRHVKGIELNNVEVSYANEELRPAFALNDVKGADFWRLKARRASGAHTFTLKNVEDFSVRQSKGLPDTLLERVAEKKF
;
A
#
# COMPACT_ATOMS: atom_id res chain seq x y z
N MET A 1 45.44 -63.56 -22.93
CA MET A 1 45.52 -64.87 -22.26
C MET A 1 44.94 -64.79 -20.89
N LEU A 2 43.78 -65.42 -20.66
CA LEU A 2 43.30 -66.20 -19.50
C LEU A 2 43.45 -65.50 -18.11
N SER A 3 42.54 -65.51 -17.16
CA SER A 3 41.27 -66.25 -16.96
C SER A 3 40.50 -65.69 -15.79
N ARG A 4 39.20 -65.90 -15.85
CA ARG A 4 38.16 -65.73 -14.79
C ARG A 4 38.57 -66.38 -13.46
N ARG A 5 38.10 -65.76 -12.35
CA ARG A 5 37.42 -66.48 -11.22
C ARG A 5 36.44 -65.62 -10.47
N GLN A 6 35.20 -66.06 -10.47
CA GLN A 6 34.07 -65.62 -9.69
C GLN A 6 34.27 -65.91 -8.20
N ARG A 7 33.86 -64.98 -7.31
CA ARG A 7 33.52 -65.34 -5.93
C ARG A 7 32.13 -64.77 -5.60
N CYS A 8 31.20 -65.70 -5.45
CA CYS A 8 29.89 -65.42 -4.85
C CYS A 8 30.05 -65.06 -3.39
N ALA A 9 29.51 -63.91 -2.99
CA ALA A 9 29.24 -63.60 -1.59
C ALA A 9 27.72 -63.65 -1.36
N ARG A 10 27.29 -64.58 -0.54
CA ARG A 10 25.92 -64.73 -0.06
C ARG A 10 25.60 -63.58 0.89
N PHE A 11 24.64 -62.73 0.52
CA PHE A 11 24.02 -61.81 1.45
C PHE A 11 22.82 -62.50 2.08
N ALA A 12 22.90 -62.67 3.41
CA ALA A 12 21.77 -63.10 4.23
C ALA A 12 20.80 -61.92 4.39
N LEU A 13 19.58 -62.10 3.94
CA LEU A 13 18.51 -61.12 4.10
C LEU A 13 17.92 -61.28 5.51
N ILE A 14 18.25 -60.35 6.42
CA ILE A 14 17.58 -60.24 7.72
C ILE A 14 16.30 -59.47 7.53
N LEU A 15 15.16 -60.16 7.61
CA LEU A 15 13.83 -59.58 7.56
C LEU A 15 13.52 -58.97 8.97
N VAL A 16 13.65 -57.66 9.12
CA VAL A 16 13.19 -56.95 10.34
C VAL A 16 11.70 -56.65 10.14
N VAL A 17 10.84 -57.39 10.80
CA VAL A 17 9.41 -57.09 10.91
C VAL A 17 9.23 -55.98 11.92
N ILE A 18 9.07 -54.75 11.45
CA ILE A 18 8.67 -53.62 12.30
C ILE A 18 7.15 -53.66 12.44
N PHE A 19 6.63 -54.04 13.62
CA PHE A 19 5.26 -53.81 13.99
C PHE A 19 5.03 -52.28 14.12
N GLY A 20 4.55 -51.66 13.04
CA GLY A 20 4.05 -50.32 13.08
C GLY A 20 2.77 -50.27 13.89
N VAL A 21 2.82 -49.66 15.07
CA VAL A 21 1.60 -49.20 15.80
C VAL A 21 0.97 -48.13 14.91
N GLY A 22 -0.01 -48.50 14.12
CA GLY A 22 -0.81 -47.61 13.32
C GLY A 22 -1.53 -46.61 14.23
N ALA A 23 -1.07 -45.37 14.31
CA ALA A 23 -1.85 -44.29 14.83
C ALA A 23 -3.15 -44.22 13.99
N VAL A 24 -4.25 -44.64 14.56
CA VAL A 24 -5.60 -44.48 13.98
C VAL A 24 -5.82 -42.98 13.87
N ARG A 25 -5.64 -42.43 12.66
CA ARG A 25 -6.10 -41.08 12.36
C ARG A 25 -7.60 -41.05 12.62
N PRO A 26 -8.10 -40.09 13.43
CA PRO A 26 -9.55 -39.93 13.55
C PRO A 26 -10.11 -39.73 12.13
N PRO A 27 -11.28 -40.31 11.83
CA PRO A 27 -11.87 -40.16 10.51
C PRO A 27 -11.98 -38.66 10.21
N ALA A 28 -11.48 -38.25 9.07
CA ALA A 28 -11.72 -36.91 8.56
C ALA A 28 -13.24 -36.72 8.60
N LYS A 29 -13.72 -35.73 9.37
CA LYS A 29 -15.13 -35.35 9.34
C LYS A 29 -15.48 -35.09 7.89
N THR A 30 -16.30 -35.95 7.33
CA THR A 30 -16.89 -35.77 5.99
C THR A 30 -17.63 -34.43 6.09
N VAL A 31 -17.12 -33.39 5.42
CA VAL A 31 -17.83 -32.11 5.28
C VAL A 31 -19.05 -32.43 4.42
N THR A 32 -20.16 -32.75 5.05
CA THR A 32 -21.47 -32.82 4.41
C THR A 32 -21.75 -31.40 3.88
N GLY A 33 -22.07 -31.30 2.62
CA GLY A 33 -22.16 -30.12 1.76
C GLY A 33 -22.45 -28.80 2.47
N GLN A 34 -21.61 -27.83 2.23
CA GLN A 34 -21.80 -26.46 2.68
C GLN A 34 -23.17 -25.97 2.17
N GLY A 35 -24.11 -25.71 3.08
CA GLY A 35 -25.42 -25.20 2.74
C GLY A 35 -25.37 -23.79 2.21
N GLU A 36 -26.32 -23.42 1.38
CA GLU A 36 -26.56 -22.04 0.97
C GLU A 36 -27.58 -21.40 1.91
N PHE A 37 -27.29 -20.18 2.37
CA PHE A 37 -28.09 -19.42 3.34
C PHE A 37 -28.47 -18.08 2.70
N ASP A 38 -29.62 -18.03 2.01
CA ASP A 38 -30.13 -16.80 1.39
C ASP A 38 -30.58 -15.82 2.49
N VAL A 39 -30.00 -14.61 2.53
CA VAL A 39 -30.31 -13.58 3.53
C VAL A 39 -31.80 -13.22 3.57
N ARG A 40 -32.52 -13.37 2.46
CA ARG A 40 -33.97 -13.14 2.39
C ARG A 40 -34.77 -14.17 3.17
N ALA A 41 -34.30 -15.39 3.20
CA ALA A 41 -34.93 -16.45 4.03
C ALA A 41 -34.86 -16.14 5.54
N TYR A 42 -33.94 -15.27 5.94
CA TYR A 42 -33.79 -14.79 7.32
C TYR A 42 -34.44 -13.44 7.58
N GLY A 43 -35.14 -12.88 6.58
CA GLY A 43 -35.95 -11.68 6.69
C GLY A 43 -35.39 -10.42 6.05
N ALA A 44 -34.22 -10.49 5.37
CA ALA A 44 -33.69 -9.34 4.64
C ALA A 44 -34.62 -8.96 3.49
N LYS A 45 -34.84 -7.66 3.28
CA LYS A 45 -35.71 -7.13 2.22
C LYS A 45 -34.96 -6.81 0.96
N GLY A 46 -33.75 -6.26 1.06
CA GLY A 46 -32.95 -5.86 -0.08
C GLY A 46 -33.61 -4.72 -0.90
N ASP A 47 -34.38 -3.85 -0.22
CA ASP A 47 -35.16 -2.76 -0.84
C ASP A 47 -34.46 -1.38 -0.74
N GLY A 48 -33.26 -1.33 -0.14
CA GLY A 48 -32.48 -0.11 0.06
C GLY A 48 -33.01 0.85 1.12
N LYS A 49 -34.06 0.46 1.86
CA LYS A 49 -34.74 1.29 2.86
C LYS A 49 -34.84 0.59 4.20
N THR A 50 -35.20 -0.69 4.19
CA THR A 50 -35.29 -1.53 5.39
C THR A 50 -33.88 -1.86 5.89
N LEU A 51 -33.68 -1.72 7.21
CA LEU A 51 -32.39 -2.12 7.81
C LEU A 51 -32.30 -3.64 7.89
N ASP A 52 -31.43 -4.24 7.10
CA ASP A 52 -31.27 -5.68 6.93
C ASP A 52 -30.20 -6.29 7.85
N THR A 53 -29.47 -5.48 8.66
CA THR A 53 -28.37 -5.92 9.53
C THR A 53 -28.70 -7.15 10.34
N GLY A 54 -29.87 -7.15 11.00
CA GLY A 54 -30.30 -8.27 11.85
C GLY A 54 -30.53 -9.56 11.06
N ALA A 55 -31.14 -9.47 9.88
CA ALA A 55 -31.40 -10.60 9.01
C ALA A 55 -30.11 -11.19 8.43
N ILE A 56 -29.18 -10.32 7.99
CA ILE A 56 -27.88 -10.73 7.47
C ILE A 56 -27.07 -11.48 8.54
N ASN A 57 -26.95 -10.90 9.75
CA ASN A 57 -26.21 -11.54 10.84
C ASN A 57 -26.86 -12.86 11.28
N LYS A 58 -28.20 -12.99 11.25
CA LYS A 58 -28.90 -14.26 11.49
C LYS A 58 -28.55 -15.33 10.46
N ALA A 59 -28.43 -14.97 9.18
CA ALA A 59 -28.02 -15.89 8.12
C ALA A 59 -26.57 -16.37 8.35
N ILE A 60 -25.66 -15.48 8.72
CA ILE A 60 -24.28 -15.81 9.09
C ILE A 60 -24.23 -16.73 10.31
N ASP A 61 -25.02 -16.44 11.35
CA ASP A 61 -25.11 -17.27 12.56
C ASP A 61 -25.62 -18.69 12.25
N ALA A 62 -26.63 -18.79 11.38
CA ALA A 62 -27.17 -20.09 10.96
C ALA A 62 -26.14 -20.89 10.15
N ALA A 63 -25.43 -20.24 9.21
CA ALA A 63 -24.35 -20.89 8.46
C ALA A 63 -23.23 -21.37 9.38
N ALA A 64 -22.81 -20.55 10.35
CA ALA A 64 -21.77 -20.91 11.31
C ALA A 64 -22.23 -22.09 12.22
N ALA A 65 -23.47 -22.09 12.67
CA ALA A 65 -24.05 -23.19 13.46
C ALA A 65 -24.10 -24.50 12.67
N ALA A 66 -24.24 -24.43 11.35
CA ALA A 66 -24.19 -25.59 10.44
C ALA A 66 -22.74 -26.07 10.16
N GLY A 67 -21.74 -25.40 10.71
CA GLY A 67 -20.31 -25.72 10.50
C GLY A 67 -19.66 -24.96 9.35
N GLY A 68 -20.36 -24.04 8.71
CA GLY A 68 -19.92 -23.20 7.60
C GLY A 68 -20.92 -23.20 6.44
N GLY A 69 -20.65 -22.37 5.44
CA GLY A 69 -21.47 -22.31 4.23
C GLY A 69 -21.40 -20.97 3.50
N THR A 70 -22.22 -20.86 2.47
CA THR A 70 -22.35 -19.66 1.66
C THR A 70 -23.56 -18.85 2.09
N VAL A 71 -23.33 -17.63 2.58
CA VAL A 71 -24.36 -16.62 2.83
C VAL A 71 -24.56 -15.82 1.55
N ARG A 72 -25.69 -16.04 0.88
CA ARG A 72 -25.98 -15.46 -0.44
C ARG A 72 -26.82 -14.20 -0.33
N PHE A 73 -26.43 -13.20 -1.11
CA PHE A 73 -27.14 -11.95 -1.31
C PHE A 73 -27.71 -11.92 -2.74
N PRO A 74 -28.96 -12.28 -2.99
CA PRO A 74 -29.59 -12.10 -4.30
C PRO A 74 -29.64 -10.62 -4.72
N ALA A 75 -29.88 -10.36 -6.01
CA ALA A 75 -30.01 -8.99 -6.52
C ALA A 75 -30.93 -8.13 -5.65
N GLY A 76 -30.48 -6.98 -5.19
CA GLY A 76 -31.18 -6.07 -4.26
C GLY A 76 -30.23 -5.16 -3.52
N VAL A 77 -30.74 -4.18 -2.77
CA VAL A 77 -29.95 -3.22 -2.01
C VAL A 77 -30.16 -3.46 -0.52
N TYR A 78 -29.19 -4.03 0.16
CA TYR A 78 -29.24 -4.43 1.57
C TYR A 78 -28.63 -3.36 2.44
N LEU A 79 -29.48 -2.50 3.03
CA LEU A 79 -29.04 -1.44 3.96
C LEU A 79 -28.59 -2.07 5.28
N SER A 80 -27.33 -1.81 5.68
CA SER A 80 -26.78 -2.49 6.86
C SER A 80 -25.80 -1.61 7.63
N PHE A 81 -25.81 -1.76 8.94
CA PHE A 81 -24.70 -1.48 9.85
C PHE A 81 -23.73 -2.68 9.89
N SER A 82 -23.07 -2.94 11.01
CA SER A 82 -22.02 -3.95 11.10
C SER A 82 -22.49 -5.38 10.80
N ILE A 83 -21.87 -5.98 9.81
CA ILE A 83 -21.96 -7.40 9.43
C ILE A 83 -20.77 -8.12 10.07
N ARG A 84 -21.05 -9.07 10.97
CA ARG A 84 -20.05 -9.77 11.77
C ARG A 84 -19.71 -11.11 11.13
N LEU A 85 -18.53 -11.21 10.54
CA LEU A 85 -18.08 -12.46 9.92
C LEU A 85 -17.82 -13.56 10.95
N LYS A 86 -17.86 -14.81 10.50
CA LYS A 86 -17.47 -16.00 11.26
C LYS A 86 -16.59 -16.91 10.41
N SER A 87 -15.87 -17.83 11.07
CA SER A 87 -15.03 -18.80 10.37
C SER A 87 -15.85 -19.75 9.51
N ASN A 88 -15.26 -20.22 8.40
CA ASN A 88 -15.85 -21.13 7.42
C ASN A 88 -17.06 -20.53 6.66
N ILE A 89 -17.11 -19.19 6.51
CA ILE A 89 -18.21 -18.50 5.84
C ILE A 89 -17.72 -17.84 4.57
N SER A 90 -18.50 -18.02 3.50
CA SER A 90 -18.39 -17.25 2.27
C SER A 90 -19.58 -16.30 2.15
N LEU A 91 -19.38 -14.99 2.08
CA LEU A 91 -20.41 -14.06 1.60
C LEU A 91 -20.37 -14.07 0.06
N TYR A 92 -21.48 -14.33 -0.59
CA TYR A 92 -21.59 -14.33 -2.03
C TYR A 92 -22.61 -13.28 -2.49
N LEU A 93 -22.15 -12.27 -3.22
CA LEU A 93 -22.97 -11.19 -3.75
C LEU A 93 -23.30 -11.48 -5.20
N ASP A 94 -24.57 -11.76 -5.52
CA ASP A 94 -25.01 -11.96 -6.89
C ASP A 94 -24.86 -10.69 -7.73
N ALA A 95 -24.90 -10.80 -9.04
CA ALA A 95 -25.02 -9.66 -9.93
C ALA A 95 -26.25 -8.82 -9.56
N GLY A 96 -26.04 -7.51 -9.35
CA GLY A 96 -27.10 -6.60 -8.89
C GLY A 96 -27.36 -6.61 -7.37
N ALA A 97 -26.60 -7.40 -6.59
CA ALA A 97 -26.61 -7.28 -5.14
C ALA A 97 -25.74 -6.10 -4.69
N THR A 98 -26.25 -5.30 -3.76
CA THR A 98 -25.49 -4.21 -3.13
C THR A 98 -25.62 -4.31 -1.62
N ILE A 99 -24.52 -4.46 -0.89
CA ILE A 99 -24.46 -4.20 0.55
C ILE A 99 -24.23 -2.69 0.69
N PHE A 100 -25.21 -1.99 1.28
CA PHE A 100 -25.21 -0.54 1.40
C PHE A 100 -25.02 -0.12 2.84
N ALA A 101 -23.97 0.63 3.11
CA ALA A 101 -23.64 1.13 4.44
C ALA A 101 -24.69 2.13 4.93
N ALA A 102 -25.35 1.85 6.02
CA ALA A 102 -26.32 2.73 6.64
C ALA A 102 -25.63 3.97 7.24
N ASP A 103 -26.23 5.15 7.10
CA ASP A 103 -25.80 6.37 7.77
C ASP A 103 -26.47 6.45 9.15
N PRO A 104 -25.71 6.48 10.27
CA PRO A 104 -26.26 6.63 11.61
C PRO A 104 -27.04 7.93 11.82
N GLY A 105 -26.86 8.93 10.96
CA GLY A 105 -27.65 10.17 10.97
C GLY A 105 -29.02 10.04 10.33
N GLU A 106 -29.24 9.00 9.50
CA GLU A 106 -30.48 8.80 8.74
C GLU A 106 -31.25 7.54 9.19
N ALA A 107 -30.55 6.53 9.75
CA ALA A 107 -31.14 5.26 10.18
C ALA A 107 -31.03 5.07 11.70
N THR A 108 -32.06 4.48 12.32
CA THR A 108 -32.01 4.14 13.75
C THR A 108 -31.08 2.96 14.00
N GLY A 109 -30.03 3.17 14.80
CA GLY A 109 -29.03 2.16 15.12
C GLY A 109 -27.62 2.71 14.92
N GLY A 110 -26.65 1.82 14.78
CA GLY A 110 -25.26 2.20 14.59
C GLY A 110 -24.37 1.00 14.32
N TYR A 111 -23.14 1.30 13.96
CA TYR A 111 -22.05 0.32 13.84
C TYR A 111 -21.61 -0.15 15.22
N ASP A 112 -20.95 -1.28 15.25
CA ASP A 112 -20.32 -1.78 16.47
C ASP A 112 -19.30 -0.77 16.98
N LEU A 113 -19.10 -0.73 18.30
CA LEU A 113 -18.14 0.16 18.91
C LEU A 113 -16.72 -0.23 18.54
N PRO A 114 -15.82 0.74 18.34
CA PRO A 114 -14.42 0.42 18.20
C PRO A 114 -13.91 -0.25 19.48
N GLU A 115 -13.19 -1.35 19.34
CA GLU A 115 -12.56 -2.02 20.46
C GLU A 115 -11.41 -1.20 21.04
N PRO A 116 -11.12 -1.28 22.35
CA PRO A 116 -9.96 -0.66 22.95
C PRO A 116 -8.65 -1.17 22.32
N ASN A 117 -7.70 -0.28 22.07
CA ASN A 117 -6.35 -0.63 21.62
C ASN A 117 -5.31 0.26 22.34
N GLU A 118 -4.50 -0.36 23.18
CA GLU A 118 -3.45 0.35 23.93
C GLU A 118 -2.34 0.92 23.03
N SER A 119 -2.30 0.50 21.78
CA SER A 119 -1.29 0.92 20.80
C SER A 119 -1.72 2.08 19.90
N ASP A 120 -2.84 2.74 20.16
CA ASP A 120 -3.37 3.86 19.37
C ASP A 120 -2.39 5.01 19.17
N MET A 121 -1.46 5.18 20.12
CA MET A 121 -0.46 6.25 20.06
C MET A 121 0.55 6.11 18.91
N TYR A 122 0.71 4.91 18.35
CA TYR A 122 1.73 4.64 17.34
C TYR A 122 1.22 4.77 15.89
N GLN A 123 -0.08 4.78 15.68
CA GLN A 123 -0.70 4.91 14.37
C GLN A 123 -1.96 5.76 14.39
N ASP A 124 -2.56 5.98 13.22
CA ASP A 124 -3.84 6.67 13.13
C ASP A 124 -4.98 5.77 13.65
N PHE A 125 -6.01 6.38 14.23
CA PHE A 125 -7.17 5.67 14.79
C PHE A 125 -7.74 4.59 13.84
N GLY A 126 -7.80 4.88 12.54
CA GLY A 126 -8.31 3.93 11.54
C GLY A 126 -7.55 2.61 11.50
N HIS A 127 -6.24 2.60 11.80
CA HIS A 127 -5.39 1.42 11.81
C HIS A 127 -5.43 0.63 13.13
N SER A 128 -6.18 1.10 14.13
CA SER A 128 -6.19 0.54 15.48
C SER A 128 -7.50 -0.12 15.86
N HIS A 129 -8.54 0.03 15.06
CA HIS A 129 -9.89 -0.45 15.37
C HIS A 129 -10.52 -1.11 14.15
N TRP A 130 -11.17 -2.27 14.34
CA TRP A 130 -11.72 -3.08 13.25
C TRP A 130 -13.24 -3.28 13.36
N GLN A 131 -13.80 -3.30 14.57
CA GLN A 131 -15.22 -3.61 14.79
C GLN A 131 -16.15 -2.51 14.26
N ASN A 132 -15.76 -1.25 14.33
CA ASN A 132 -16.54 -0.14 13.81
C ASN A 132 -16.50 -0.04 12.28
N SER A 133 -16.88 -1.13 11.61
CA SER A 133 -16.83 -1.29 10.16
C SER A 133 -18.11 -1.90 9.62
N LEU A 134 -18.35 -1.75 8.30
CA LEU A 134 -19.52 -2.36 7.67
C LEU A 134 -19.44 -3.88 7.66
N ILE A 135 -18.29 -4.44 7.32
CA ILE A 135 -18.02 -5.88 7.38
C ILE A 135 -16.75 -6.08 8.17
N TRP A 136 -16.79 -6.88 9.23
CA TRP A 136 -15.59 -7.11 10.01
C TRP A 136 -15.45 -8.54 10.56
N GLY A 137 -14.19 -8.91 10.85
CA GLY A 137 -13.86 -10.20 11.45
C GLY A 137 -12.52 -10.18 12.16
N ILE A 138 -12.44 -10.81 13.34
CA ILE A 138 -11.25 -10.90 14.18
C ILE A 138 -10.97 -12.35 14.53
N GLY A 139 -9.74 -12.84 14.31
CA GLY A 139 -9.31 -14.19 14.67
C GLY A 139 -9.96 -15.31 13.87
N LEU A 140 -10.48 -15.01 12.68
CA LEU A 140 -11.25 -15.94 11.86
C LEU A 140 -10.37 -16.73 10.89
N HIS A 141 -10.94 -17.81 10.36
CA HIS A 141 -10.29 -18.61 9.32
C HIS A 141 -11.26 -19.09 8.24
N ASP A 142 -10.73 -19.30 7.04
CA ASP A 142 -11.49 -19.83 5.91
C ASP A 142 -12.71 -18.94 5.60
N VAL A 143 -12.45 -17.64 5.36
CA VAL A 143 -13.46 -16.61 5.10
C VAL A 143 -13.32 -16.11 3.67
N SER A 144 -14.47 -15.94 2.99
CA SER A 144 -14.46 -15.36 1.64
C SER A 144 -15.54 -14.30 1.47
N ILE A 145 -15.25 -13.29 0.61
CA ILE A 145 -16.21 -12.32 0.11
C ILE A 145 -16.10 -12.38 -1.42
N LEU A 146 -17.14 -12.84 -2.06
CA LEU A 146 -17.11 -13.26 -3.46
C LEU A 146 -18.29 -12.70 -4.26
N GLY A 147 -18.16 -12.72 -5.59
CA GLY A 147 -19.23 -12.46 -6.54
C GLY A 147 -19.26 -11.04 -7.11
N PRO A 148 -20.00 -10.82 -8.20
CA PRO A 148 -19.94 -9.57 -8.96
C PRO A 148 -20.78 -8.42 -8.36
N GLY A 149 -21.18 -8.51 -7.10
CA GLY A 149 -21.95 -7.47 -6.43
C GLY A 149 -21.12 -6.28 -5.96
N LEU A 150 -21.80 -5.33 -5.34
CA LEU A 150 -21.25 -4.05 -4.87
C LEU A 150 -21.30 -3.95 -3.35
N ILE A 151 -20.23 -3.45 -2.75
CA ILE A 151 -20.20 -2.94 -1.38
C ILE A 151 -20.13 -1.41 -1.48
N TYR A 152 -21.17 -0.72 -1.02
CA TYR A 152 -21.27 0.73 -1.12
C TYR A 152 -21.24 1.39 0.25
N GLY A 153 -20.11 2.02 0.56
CA GLY A 153 -19.83 2.60 1.87
C GLY A 153 -20.26 4.06 2.05
N LYS A 154 -21.32 4.53 1.37
CA LYS A 154 -21.77 5.94 1.44
C LYS A 154 -22.03 6.43 2.87
N GLY A 155 -22.59 5.60 3.74
CA GLY A 155 -22.87 5.92 5.14
C GLY A 155 -21.66 5.88 6.07
N LEU A 156 -20.48 5.47 5.57
CA LEU A 156 -19.26 5.41 6.34
C LEU A 156 -18.59 6.78 6.45
N THR A 157 -18.02 7.08 7.63
CA THR A 157 -17.17 8.26 7.80
C THR A 157 -15.75 8.01 7.30
N ARG A 158 -15.10 9.05 6.79
CA ARG A 158 -13.68 9.05 6.43
C ARG A 158 -12.78 9.52 7.58
N ARG A 159 -13.34 9.85 8.72
CA ARG A 159 -12.63 10.47 9.84
C ARG A 159 -12.46 9.50 11.00
N GLY A 160 -11.46 9.74 11.82
CA GLY A 160 -11.36 9.24 13.18
C GLY A 160 -12.13 10.12 14.17
N PRO A 161 -11.97 9.89 15.50
CA PRO A 161 -12.59 10.70 16.54
C PRO A 161 -12.22 12.18 16.38
N GLY A 162 -13.19 13.05 16.52
CA GLY A 162 -13.00 14.50 16.46
C GLY A 162 -14.32 15.25 16.34
N PRO A 163 -14.37 16.55 16.68
CA PRO A 163 -15.58 17.32 16.50
C PRO A 163 -15.98 17.32 15.02
N ARG A 164 -17.26 17.05 14.77
CA ARG A 164 -17.87 17.17 13.43
C ARG A 164 -17.70 18.63 13.00
N ALA A 165 -16.82 18.90 12.04
CA ALA A 165 -16.80 20.23 11.44
C ALA A 165 -18.14 20.41 10.73
N GLU A 166 -18.92 21.41 11.15
CA GLU A 166 -20.17 21.78 10.49
C GLU A 166 -19.91 21.99 8.99
N ALA A 167 -20.69 21.30 8.16
CA ALA A 167 -20.66 21.49 6.72
C ALA A 167 -21.07 22.94 6.44
N ARG A 168 -20.22 23.71 5.78
CA ARG A 168 -20.58 25.05 5.32
C ARG A 168 -21.55 24.91 4.15
N PRO A 169 -22.57 25.78 4.05
CA PRO A 169 -23.45 25.82 2.89
C PRO A 169 -22.63 25.99 1.61
N GLY A 170 -22.68 25.00 0.71
CA GLY A 170 -21.89 24.94 -0.52
C GLY A 170 -20.79 23.87 -0.56
N ASP A 171 -20.49 23.23 0.55
CA ASP A 171 -19.62 22.05 0.58
C ASP A 171 -20.40 20.83 0.06
N THR A 172 -20.16 20.45 -1.17
CA THR A 172 -20.36 19.05 -1.58
C THR A 172 -19.54 18.19 -0.62
N PRO A 173 -19.98 16.96 -0.21
CA PRO A 173 -19.37 16.21 0.90
C PRO A 173 -17.99 15.61 0.56
N VAL A 174 -17.04 16.47 0.24
CA VAL A 174 -15.62 16.16 0.09
C VAL A 174 -14.85 17.16 0.97
N SER A 175 -15.05 17.10 2.28
CA SER A 175 -14.19 17.82 3.21
C SER A 175 -12.92 17.01 3.42
N LEU A 176 -11.92 17.32 2.63
CA LEU A 176 -10.53 16.95 2.86
C LEU A 176 -10.08 17.61 4.17
N GLY A 177 -9.52 16.85 5.11
CA GLY A 177 -8.87 17.38 6.29
C GLY A 177 -7.67 18.25 5.90
N GLY A 178 -7.93 19.47 5.46
CA GLY A 178 -6.89 20.45 5.15
C GLY A 178 -6.29 21.01 6.44
N ALA A 179 -4.97 20.93 6.60
CA ALA A 179 -4.25 21.80 7.50
C ALA A 179 -4.50 23.25 7.07
N ARG A 180 -4.87 24.12 8.02
CA ARG A 180 -5.07 25.56 7.77
C ARG A 180 -3.79 26.19 7.22
N PRO A 181 -3.86 27.16 6.28
CA PRO A 181 -2.72 27.99 5.92
C PRO A 181 -2.21 28.72 7.16
N GLY A 182 -0.95 28.50 7.53
CA GLY A 182 -0.34 29.10 8.71
C GLY A 182 -0.07 28.13 9.86
N ALA A 183 -0.29 26.84 9.71
CA ALA A 183 0.18 25.85 10.68
C ALA A 183 1.72 25.82 10.68
N GLN A 184 2.30 26.28 11.78
CA GLN A 184 3.72 26.13 12.08
C GLN A 184 4.09 24.63 12.05
N PRO A 185 5.38 24.26 11.84
CA PRO A 185 5.83 22.89 11.91
C PRO A 185 5.34 22.29 13.22
N GLN A 186 4.60 21.17 13.14
CA GLN A 186 4.18 20.47 14.35
C GLN A 186 5.45 19.99 15.03
N THR A 187 5.78 20.61 16.15
CA THR A 187 6.70 20.08 17.14
C THR A 187 6.25 18.66 17.49
N PRO A 188 7.18 17.70 17.72
CA PRO A 188 6.82 16.39 18.26
C PRO A 188 5.92 16.60 19.48
N PRO A 189 4.88 15.80 19.69
CA PRO A 189 4.07 15.91 20.87
C PRO A 189 4.97 15.68 22.08
N GLY A 190 5.31 16.78 22.78
CA GLY A 190 5.84 16.71 24.11
C GLY A 190 4.83 15.97 24.99
N GLU A 191 5.30 15.25 25.97
CA GLU A 191 4.51 14.65 27.05
C GLU A 191 3.41 15.64 27.49
N GLY A 192 2.16 15.39 27.14
CA GLY A 192 1.04 16.26 27.54
C GLY A 192 -0.07 16.52 26.54
N ALA A 193 0.08 16.23 25.28
CA ALA A 193 -1.05 16.26 24.35
C ALA A 193 -1.86 14.96 24.52
N GLN A 194 -2.62 14.84 25.60
CA GLN A 194 -3.77 13.96 25.63
C GLN A 194 -4.69 14.41 24.48
N ARG A 195 -4.56 13.74 23.32
CA ARG A 195 -5.62 13.79 22.31
C ARG A 195 -6.90 13.44 23.05
N ASN A 196 -7.91 14.28 22.90
CA ASN A 196 -9.21 14.07 23.49
C ASN A 196 -9.74 12.71 23.02
N GLN A 197 -9.39 11.63 23.71
CA GLN A 197 -9.81 10.25 23.45
C GLN A 197 -11.31 10.05 23.65
N ASN A 198 -12.01 11.11 24.10
CA ASN A 198 -13.44 11.11 24.40
C ASN A 198 -14.33 11.63 23.27
N ALA A 199 -13.82 11.89 22.08
CA ALA A 199 -14.69 12.09 20.92
C ALA A 199 -15.11 10.71 20.43
N SER A 200 -16.21 10.17 20.93
CA SER A 200 -16.65 8.82 20.66
C SER A 200 -17.00 8.64 19.18
N MET A 201 -16.56 7.50 18.62
CA MET A 201 -17.04 7.00 17.33
C MET A 201 -18.33 6.19 17.51
N ASP A 202 -19.08 6.45 18.58
CA ASP A 202 -20.27 5.70 18.93
C ASP A 202 -21.26 5.64 17.78
N GLY A 203 -21.52 4.44 17.32
CA GLY A 203 -22.37 4.17 16.18
C GLY A 203 -21.83 4.55 14.81
N GLN A 204 -20.61 5.10 14.70
CA GLN A 204 -19.99 5.48 13.43
C GLN A 204 -19.14 4.35 12.87
N GLY A 205 -19.39 3.93 11.62
CA GLY A 205 -18.52 3.04 10.87
C GLY A 205 -17.55 3.82 10.00
N ASN A 206 -16.30 3.35 9.89
CA ASN A 206 -15.30 4.04 9.08
C ASN A 206 -14.54 3.16 8.07
N LYS A 207 -14.92 1.91 7.89
CA LYS A 207 -14.31 1.02 6.87
C LYS A 207 -15.37 0.15 6.22
N ALA A 208 -15.19 -0.13 4.92
CA ALA A 208 -16.09 -1.08 4.26
C ALA A 208 -15.79 -2.51 4.73
N ILE A 209 -14.52 -2.92 4.76
CA ILE A 209 -14.11 -4.25 5.22
C ILE A 209 -12.92 -4.10 6.18
N ALA A 210 -12.99 -4.75 7.36
CA ALA A 210 -11.88 -4.79 8.31
C ALA A 210 -11.66 -6.20 8.86
N LEU A 211 -10.43 -6.70 8.73
CA LEU A 211 -10.04 -8.04 9.14
C LEU A 211 -8.80 -7.97 10.03
N LYS A 212 -8.83 -8.65 11.19
CA LYS A 212 -7.70 -8.70 12.12
C LYS A 212 -7.37 -10.13 12.50
N LEU A 213 -6.07 -10.50 12.40
CA LEU A 213 -5.57 -11.82 12.82
C LEU A 213 -6.35 -12.99 12.20
N CYS A 214 -6.77 -12.85 10.94
CA CYS A 214 -7.47 -13.88 10.19
C CYS A 214 -6.50 -14.73 9.36
N ARG A 215 -6.94 -15.88 8.86
CA ARG A 215 -6.16 -16.70 7.93
C ARG A 215 -7.04 -17.36 6.87
N ASN A 216 -6.43 -17.66 5.72
CA ASN A 216 -7.11 -18.26 4.56
C ASN A 216 -8.29 -17.38 4.12
N VAL A 217 -7.99 -16.14 3.77
CA VAL A 217 -9.01 -15.15 3.38
C VAL A 217 -8.97 -14.93 1.87
N THR A 218 -10.15 -14.87 1.24
CA THR A 218 -10.30 -14.57 -0.18
C THR A 218 -11.31 -13.45 -0.41
N LEU A 219 -10.90 -12.39 -1.10
CA LEU A 219 -11.77 -11.38 -1.71
C LEU A 219 -11.66 -11.53 -3.21
N ARG A 220 -12.80 -11.73 -3.92
CA ARG A 220 -12.75 -11.90 -5.37
C ARG A 220 -14.03 -11.43 -6.07
N ASP A 221 -13.81 -10.78 -7.23
CA ASP A 221 -14.83 -10.31 -8.18
C ASP A 221 -15.72 -9.16 -7.68
N VAL A 222 -15.66 -8.78 -6.41
CA VAL A 222 -16.50 -7.72 -5.83
C VAL A 222 -16.03 -6.32 -6.23
N SER A 223 -16.98 -5.39 -6.26
CA SER A 223 -16.70 -3.96 -6.38
C SER A 223 -16.92 -3.26 -5.04
N ILE A 224 -16.10 -2.25 -4.73
CA ILE A 224 -16.24 -1.40 -3.54
C ILE A 224 -16.31 0.05 -3.97
N LEU A 225 -17.38 0.75 -3.60
CA LEU A 225 -17.57 2.17 -3.86
C LEU A 225 -17.61 2.94 -2.53
N MET A 226 -16.79 3.99 -2.40
CA MET A 226 -16.73 4.85 -1.20
C MET A 226 -16.46 4.06 0.09
N GLY A 227 -15.26 3.51 0.21
CA GLY A 227 -14.86 2.59 1.29
C GLY A 227 -14.75 3.19 2.70
N GLY A 228 -15.06 4.47 2.89
CA GLY A 228 -14.86 5.15 4.17
C GLY A 228 -13.41 5.61 4.36
N HIS A 229 -12.79 5.33 5.49
CA HIS A 229 -11.37 5.57 5.75
C HIS A 229 -10.51 4.55 5.00
N PHE A 230 -10.92 3.28 4.97
CA PHE A 230 -10.33 2.21 4.17
C PHE A 230 -11.40 1.41 3.45
N ALA A 231 -11.21 1.10 2.18
CA ALA A 231 -12.09 0.14 1.51
C ALA A 231 -11.84 -1.28 2.05
N LEU A 232 -10.58 -1.65 2.24
CA LEU A 232 -10.16 -2.84 2.99
C LEU A 232 -9.01 -2.48 3.93
N LEU A 233 -9.16 -2.82 5.21
CA LEU A 233 -8.06 -2.93 6.16
C LEU A 233 -7.88 -4.40 6.56
N ALA A 234 -6.76 -5.00 6.19
CA ALA A 234 -6.37 -6.34 6.62
C ALA A 234 -5.12 -6.24 7.50
N THR A 235 -5.26 -6.49 8.80
CA THR A 235 -4.16 -6.42 9.76
C THR A 235 -3.84 -7.79 10.35
N GLY A 236 -2.61 -8.26 10.15
CA GLY A 236 -2.17 -9.55 10.66
C GLY A 236 -2.84 -10.76 9.99
N VAL A 237 -3.27 -10.63 8.74
CA VAL A 237 -3.93 -11.69 7.99
C VAL A 237 -2.91 -12.57 7.29
N ASP A 238 -3.04 -13.89 7.44
CA ASP A 238 -2.19 -14.89 6.79
C ASP A 238 -2.92 -15.59 5.64
N ASN A 239 -2.23 -15.87 4.54
CA ASN A 239 -2.78 -16.48 3.33
C ASN A 239 -3.96 -15.67 2.79
N LEU A 240 -3.71 -14.40 2.45
CA LEU A 240 -4.70 -13.48 1.90
C LEU A 240 -4.63 -13.49 0.37
N THR A 241 -5.78 -13.68 -0.27
CA THR A 241 -5.94 -13.55 -1.73
C THR A 241 -6.96 -12.47 -2.04
N ILE A 242 -6.56 -11.48 -2.84
CA ILE A 242 -7.42 -10.41 -3.37
C ILE A 242 -7.28 -10.46 -4.89
N ASP A 243 -8.35 -10.84 -5.59
CA ASP A 243 -8.31 -11.09 -7.02
C ASP A 243 -9.50 -10.47 -7.74
N ASN A 244 -9.24 -9.78 -8.86
CA ASN A 244 -10.25 -9.14 -9.69
C ASN A 244 -11.24 -8.22 -8.94
N VAL A 245 -10.73 -7.50 -7.92
CA VAL A 245 -11.51 -6.55 -7.12
C VAL A 245 -11.41 -5.15 -7.75
N LYS A 246 -12.54 -4.44 -7.84
CA LYS A 246 -12.60 -3.05 -8.30
C LYS A 246 -12.94 -2.13 -7.14
N ILE A 247 -12.08 -1.16 -6.88
CA ILE A 247 -12.27 -0.19 -5.79
C ILE A 247 -12.30 1.21 -6.36
N ASP A 248 -13.32 1.97 -6.01
CA ASP A 248 -13.43 3.39 -6.32
C ASP A 248 -13.79 4.14 -5.03
N THR A 249 -12.77 4.69 -4.42
CA THR A 249 -12.88 5.32 -3.11
C THR A 249 -12.19 6.69 -3.14
N ASN A 250 -12.31 7.44 -2.07
CA ASN A 250 -11.68 8.75 -1.95
C ASN A 250 -10.67 8.81 -0.81
N ARG A 251 -10.31 7.66 -0.25
CA ARG A 251 -9.23 7.44 0.71
C ARG A 251 -8.61 6.06 0.43
N ASP A 252 -7.78 5.51 1.33
CA ASP A 252 -7.04 4.26 1.07
C ASP A 252 -7.92 3.15 0.49
N GLY A 253 -7.42 2.51 -0.57
CA GLY A 253 -8.10 1.39 -1.23
C GLY A 253 -7.86 0.08 -0.48
N LEU A 254 -6.70 -0.53 -0.68
CA LEU A 254 -6.28 -1.76 -0.04
C LEU A 254 -5.15 -1.48 0.95
N ASP A 255 -5.40 -1.63 2.23
CA ASP A 255 -4.39 -1.62 3.28
C ASP A 255 -4.09 -3.04 3.76
N ILE A 256 -2.88 -3.49 3.45
CA ILE A 256 -2.34 -4.81 3.77
C ILE A 256 -1.28 -4.60 4.86
N ASP A 257 -1.68 -4.78 6.11
CA ASP A 257 -0.93 -4.39 7.28
C ASP A 257 -0.47 -5.60 8.09
N ALA A 258 0.83 -5.74 8.29
CA ALA A 258 1.42 -6.85 9.05
C ALA A 258 0.95 -8.24 8.58
N CYS A 259 0.71 -8.42 7.27
CA CYS A 259 0.17 -9.63 6.64
C CYS A 259 1.27 -10.52 6.06
N ARG A 260 0.99 -11.82 5.92
CA ARG A 260 1.93 -12.81 5.36
C ARG A 260 1.30 -13.68 4.29
N ASN A 261 2.08 -14.03 3.27
CA ASN A 261 1.63 -14.84 2.13
C ASN A 261 0.42 -14.23 1.44
N VAL A 262 0.61 -13.04 0.88
CA VAL A 262 -0.45 -12.23 0.26
C VAL A 262 -0.34 -12.25 -1.25
N ARG A 263 -1.47 -12.37 -1.93
CA ARG A 263 -1.61 -12.19 -3.37
C ARG A 263 -2.65 -11.13 -3.66
N VAL A 264 -2.25 -10.08 -4.37
CA VAL A 264 -3.15 -9.07 -4.94
C VAL A 264 -2.98 -9.17 -6.46
N SER A 265 -4.04 -9.54 -7.17
CA SER A 265 -3.96 -9.75 -8.62
C SER A 265 -5.18 -9.22 -9.35
N ASN A 266 -4.94 -8.73 -10.59
CA ASN A 266 -6.00 -8.32 -11.51
C ASN A 266 -6.94 -7.23 -10.95
N CYS A 267 -6.50 -6.47 -9.95
CA CYS A 267 -7.32 -5.46 -9.29
C CYS A 267 -7.20 -4.09 -9.96
N SER A 268 -8.27 -3.32 -9.89
CA SER A 268 -8.29 -1.91 -10.29
C SER A 268 -8.69 -1.06 -9.08
N VAL A 269 -7.82 -0.13 -8.69
CA VAL A 269 -8.02 0.68 -7.48
C VAL A 269 -7.88 2.15 -7.80
N ASN A 270 -8.96 2.90 -7.63
CA ASN A 270 -9.01 4.34 -7.77
C ASN A 270 -9.11 5.02 -6.39
N SER A 271 -8.17 5.90 -6.07
CA SER A 271 -8.16 6.65 -4.81
C SER A 271 -7.48 8.03 -4.97
N PRO A 272 -8.23 9.09 -5.31
CA PRO A 272 -7.62 10.40 -5.58
C PRO A 272 -7.04 11.10 -4.34
N ALA A 273 -7.48 10.76 -3.14
CA ALA A 273 -7.11 11.50 -1.94
C ALA A 273 -6.19 10.72 -0.98
N ASP A 274 -5.88 9.47 -1.28
CA ASP A 274 -4.94 8.63 -0.53
C ASP A 274 -4.43 7.46 -1.38
N ASP A 275 -3.69 6.51 -0.81
CA ASP A 275 -3.01 5.45 -1.55
C ASP A 275 -3.98 4.40 -2.10
N GLY A 276 -3.71 3.88 -3.29
CA GLY A 276 -4.55 2.85 -3.93
C GLY A 276 -4.32 1.47 -3.31
N ILE A 277 -3.09 0.97 -3.37
CA ILE A 277 -2.67 -0.29 -2.75
C ILE A 277 -1.50 0.01 -1.82
N CYS A 278 -1.71 -0.20 -0.54
CA CYS A 278 -0.75 0.16 0.49
C CYS A 278 -0.33 -1.06 1.31
N LEU A 279 0.97 -1.32 1.36
CA LEU A 279 1.56 -2.27 2.29
C LEU A 279 1.97 -1.51 3.55
N LYS A 280 1.50 -1.96 4.71
CA LYS A 280 1.82 -1.37 6.01
C LYS A 280 2.37 -2.45 6.94
N SER A 281 3.01 -2.00 8.00
CA SER A 281 3.55 -2.85 9.05
C SER A 281 3.44 -2.11 10.37
N SER A 282 2.18 -1.78 10.74
CA SER A 282 1.86 -0.94 11.89
C SER A 282 2.06 -1.67 13.23
N PHE A 283 1.99 -0.92 14.31
CA PHE A 283 1.96 -1.46 15.67
C PHE A 283 0.52 -1.78 16.14
N GLY A 284 -0.47 -1.77 15.23
CA GLY A 284 -1.89 -1.98 15.52
C GLY A 284 -2.23 -3.30 16.21
N LEU A 285 -1.36 -4.31 16.07
CA LEU A 285 -1.46 -5.60 16.76
C LEU A 285 -0.98 -5.57 18.22
N GLY A 286 -0.34 -4.46 18.67
CA GLY A 286 0.34 -4.38 19.97
C GLY A 286 1.78 -4.88 19.95
N PHE A 287 2.27 -5.32 18.81
CA PHE A 287 3.64 -5.73 18.55
C PHE A 287 4.03 -5.50 17.09
N ALA A 288 5.31 -5.33 16.85
CA ALA A 288 5.84 -5.20 15.49
C ALA A 288 5.78 -6.55 14.77
N ARG A 289 5.24 -6.56 13.55
CA ARG A 289 5.14 -7.74 12.69
C ARG A 289 5.38 -7.36 11.25
N ASP A 290 6.24 -8.11 10.56
CA ASP A 290 6.56 -7.87 9.16
C ASP A 290 5.35 -8.15 8.24
N THR A 291 5.21 -7.34 7.20
CA THR A 291 4.45 -7.67 6.00
C THR A 291 5.40 -8.39 5.04
N GLU A 292 5.16 -9.67 4.79
CA GLU A 292 6.12 -10.51 4.07
C GLU A 292 5.49 -11.51 3.10
N ASN A 293 6.27 -11.93 2.10
CA ASN A 293 5.85 -12.87 1.05
C ASN A 293 4.62 -12.33 0.30
N VAL A 294 4.74 -11.13 -0.29
CA VAL A 294 3.66 -10.43 -0.98
C VAL A 294 3.91 -10.38 -2.48
N THR A 295 2.87 -10.68 -3.26
CA THR A 295 2.86 -10.40 -4.69
C THR A 295 1.71 -9.45 -5.05
N ILE A 296 2.02 -8.39 -5.84
CA ILE A 296 1.04 -7.48 -6.43
C ILE A 296 1.22 -7.54 -7.94
N LEU A 297 0.25 -8.12 -8.66
CA LEU A 297 0.39 -8.47 -10.06
C LEU A 297 -0.78 -7.98 -10.91
N ASN A 298 -0.49 -7.49 -12.12
CA ASN A 298 -1.52 -7.12 -13.11
C ASN A 298 -2.56 -6.11 -12.59
N CYS A 299 -2.14 -5.19 -11.72
CA CYS A 299 -3.04 -4.23 -11.11
C CYS A 299 -2.99 -2.87 -11.82
N GLN A 300 -4.10 -2.13 -11.75
CA GLN A 300 -4.22 -0.75 -12.20
C GLN A 300 -4.53 0.13 -11.02
N VAL A 301 -3.80 1.24 -10.89
CA VAL A 301 -4.01 2.23 -9.83
C VAL A 301 -4.20 3.61 -10.44
N SER A 302 -5.09 4.41 -9.85
CA SER A 302 -5.44 5.73 -10.39
C SER A 302 -5.93 6.72 -9.33
N GLY A 303 -5.95 8.00 -9.69
CA GLY A 303 -6.43 9.10 -8.86
C GLY A 303 -7.55 9.91 -9.53
N TYR A 304 -8.44 9.28 -10.28
CA TYR A 304 -9.63 9.95 -10.82
C TYR A 304 -10.60 10.39 -9.73
N ASP A 305 -11.47 11.35 -10.01
CA ASP A 305 -12.51 11.75 -9.06
C ASP A 305 -13.27 10.53 -8.54
N ALA A 306 -13.46 10.47 -7.23
CA ALA A 306 -14.11 9.34 -6.57
C ALA A 306 -15.52 9.08 -7.14
N GLY A 307 -15.79 7.82 -7.48
CA GLY A 307 -17.01 7.36 -8.16
C GLY A 307 -16.90 7.35 -9.68
N SER A 308 -15.97 8.11 -10.26
CA SER A 308 -15.87 8.24 -11.72
C SER A 308 -15.14 7.08 -12.40
N PHE A 309 -14.44 6.27 -11.64
CA PHE A 309 -13.83 5.05 -12.16
C PHE A 309 -14.90 3.97 -12.40
N LEU A 310 -15.77 3.71 -11.43
CA LEU A 310 -16.83 2.69 -11.57
C LEU A 310 -17.97 3.14 -12.49
N ASP A 311 -18.24 4.45 -12.63
CA ASP A 311 -19.23 4.95 -13.57
C ASP A 311 -18.69 5.07 -15.01
N GLY A 312 -17.39 4.83 -15.22
CA GLY A 312 -16.74 4.86 -16.52
C GLY A 312 -16.48 6.24 -17.11
N THR A 313 -16.64 7.32 -16.33
CA THR A 313 -16.40 8.70 -16.81
C THR A 313 -14.95 9.17 -16.62
N PHE A 314 -14.16 8.53 -15.74
CA PHE A 314 -12.73 8.80 -15.51
C PHE A 314 -12.40 10.28 -15.36
N LYS A 315 -13.18 11.00 -14.56
CA LYS A 315 -13.06 12.45 -14.39
C LYS A 315 -11.74 12.81 -13.70
N ARG A 316 -11.11 13.89 -14.16
CA ARG A 316 -9.86 14.43 -13.64
C ARG A 316 -10.09 15.86 -13.20
N SER A 317 -10.55 16.07 -11.98
CA SER A 317 -10.65 17.41 -11.44
C SER A 317 -9.27 17.91 -10.99
N PRO A 318 -8.98 19.22 -11.10
CA PRO A 318 -7.73 19.81 -10.63
C PRO A 318 -7.71 19.93 -9.09
N ARG A 319 -8.40 19.05 -8.38
CA ARG A 319 -8.44 19.04 -6.92
C ARG A 319 -7.15 18.43 -6.39
N PRO A 320 -6.37 19.16 -5.59
CA PRO A 320 -5.19 18.59 -4.96
C PRO A 320 -5.61 17.54 -3.91
N ALA A 321 -4.80 16.53 -3.71
CA ALA A 321 -4.85 15.67 -2.54
C ALA A 321 -4.71 16.52 -1.24
N PRO A 322 -4.93 15.95 -0.03
CA PRO A 322 -4.87 16.69 1.22
C PRO A 322 -3.60 17.52 1.44
N ASP A 323 -2.47 17.05 0.93
CA ASP A 323 -1.17 17.74 0.95
C ASP A 323 -0.96 18.70 -0.24
N ARG A 324 -1.94 18.86 -1.11
CA ARG A 324 -1.95 19.73 -2.30
C ARG A 324 -0.96 19.35 -3.42
N ASP A 325 -0.43 18.14 -3.42
CA ASP A 325 0.53 17.69 -4.44
C ASP A 325 -0.11 16.83 -5.55
N GLY A 326 -1.40 16.99 -5.79
CA GLY A 326 -2.15 16.26 -6.80
C GLY A 326 -2.70 14.92 -6.31
N PRO A 327 -3.47 14.21 -7.15
CA PRO A 327 -4.07 12.93 -6.80
C PRO A 327 -3.06 11.89 -6.34
N THR A 328 -3.43 11.06 -5.36
CA THR A 328 -2.55 10.05 -4.76
C THR A 328 -2.62 8.71 -5.49
N GLY A 329 -3.55 7.84 -5.21
CA GLY A 329 -3.92 6.64 -5.95
C GLY A 329 -2.81 5.62 -6.30
N ARG A 330 -1.68 5.60 -5.61
CA ARG A 330 -0.47 4.84 -5.98
C ARG A 330 -0.36 3.47 -5.28
N ILE A 331 0.68 2.72 -5.64
CA ILE A 331 1.18 1.58 -4.86
C ILE A 331 2.29 2.08 -3.93
N LYS A 332 2.18 1.78 -2.64
CA LYS A 332 3.07 2.32 -1.61
C LYS A 332 3.39 1.31 -0.52
N PHE A 333 4.59 1.40 0.04
CA PHE A 333 5.01 0.83 1.32
C PHE A 333 4.99 1.92 2.39
N GLY A 334 4.45 1.62 3.55
CA GLY A 334 4.34 2.58 4.65
C GLY A 334 3.03 3.41 4.55
N THR A 335 2.85 4.47 5.31
CA THR A 335 3.81 5.13 6.21
C THR A 335 4.03 4.38 7.52
N GLU A 336 3.01 3.68 8.07
CA GLU A 336 3.15 2.85 9.26
C GLU A 336 4.11 1.69 8.96
N SER A 337 5.25 1.69 9.67
CA SER A 337 6.40 0.83 9.37
C SER A 337 7.16 0.43 10.63
N ASN A 338 6.45 -0.01 11.67
CA ASN A 338 7.03 -0.48 12.92
C ASN A 338 7.64 -1.88 12.81
N GLY A 339 7.01 -2.76 12.02
CA GLY A 339 7.63 -4.00 11.55
C GLY A 339 8.41 -3.78 10.25
N GLY A 340 8.66 -4.82 9.50
CA GLY A 340 9.40 -4.76 8.23
C GLY A 340 8.53 -5.07 7.02
N PHE A 341 9.18 -4.99 5.86
CA PHE A 341 8.61 -5.39 4.57
C PHE A 341 9.63 -6.29 3.87
N LYS A 342 9.30 -7.57 3.65
CA LYS A 342 10.28 -8.56 3.20
C LYS A 342 9.75 -9.45 2.10
N ASN A 343 10.61 -9.76 1.12
CA ASN A 343 10.29 -10.70 0.04
C ASN A 343 9.01 -10.30 -0.71
N ILE A 344 9.06 -9.16 -1.40
CA ILE A 344 7.91 -8.54 -2.05
C ILE A 344 8.16 -8.34 -3.54
N THR A 345 7.23 -8.78 -4.36
CA THR A 345 7.26 -8.56 -5.80
C THR A 345 6.02 -7.79 -6.27
N ILE A 346 6.27 -6.71 -7.05
CA ILE A 346 5.24 -5.92 -7.72
C ILE A 346 5.53 -5.97 -9.21
N SER A 347 4.56 -6.39 -10.03
CA SER A 347 4.83 -6.55 -11.46
C SER A 347 3.59 -6.34 -12.34
N ASN A 348 3.84 -5.90 -13.58
CA ASN A 348 2.81 -5.69 -14.59
C ASN A 348 1.71 -4.72 -14.13
N CYS A 349 2.07 -3.60 -13.50
CA CYS A 349 1.12 -2.65 -12.97
C CYS A 349 1.09 -1.35 -13.79
N VAL A 350 -0.08 -0.74 -13.87
CA VAL A 350 -0.34 0.52 -14.57
C VAL A 350 -0.75 1.59 -13.56
N PHE A 351 -0.14 2.77 -13.68
CA PHE A 351 -0.46 3.95 -12.89
C PHE A 351 -0.97 5.04 -13.84
N ASP A 352 -2.13 5.61 -13.57
CA ASP A 352 -2.68 6.67 -14.40
C ASP A 352 -3.27 7.80 -13.55
N HIS A 353 -2.82 9.04 -13.79
CA HIS A 353 -3.29 10.22 -13.08
C HIS A 353 -3.12 10.11 -11.56
N CYS A 354 -1.97 9.67 -11.09
CA CYS A 354 -1.69 9.45 -9.67
C CYS A 354 -0.20 9.67 -9.34
N ARG A 355 0.17 9.54 -8.07
CA ARG A 355 1.58 9.57 -7.67
C ARG A 355 2.32 8.33 -8.17
N GLY A 356 3.63 8.40 -8.23
CA GLY A 356 4.48 7.28 -8.62
C GLY A 356 4.60 6.21 -7.53
N PHE A 357 5.42 5.20 -7.81
CA PHE A 357 5.71 4.10 -6.89
C PHE A 357 6.54 4.57 -5.69
N ALA A 358 6.14 4.21 -4.47
CA ALA A 358 6.77 4.65 -3.23
C ALA A 358 7.16 3.49 -2.30
N VAL A 359 8.39 3.56 -1.78
CA VAL A 359 8.99 2.59 -0.83
C VAL A 359 9.48 3.38 0.38
N GLU A 360 8.76 3.32 1.49
CA GLU A 360 8.99 4.17 2.64
C GLU A 360 9.03 3.38 3.95
N THR A 361 10.02 3.67 4.81
CA THR A 361 10.04 3.25 6.21
C THR A 361 10.52 4.39 7.09
N VAL A 362 9.81 4.65 8.17
CA VAL A 362 10.06 5.83 9.03
C VAL A 362 9.84 5.57 10.53
N ASP A 363 9.38 4.36 10.91
CA ASP A 363 9.04 4.02 12.31
C ASP A 363 9.85 2.83 12.84
N GLY A 364 11.02 2.55 12.25
CA GLY A 364 11.97 1.54 12.72
C GLY A 364 11.97 0.24 11.92
N GLY A 365 11.04 0.01 11.01
CA GLY A 365 10.96 -1.22 10.21
C GLY A 365 12.05 -1.32 9.15
N VAL A 366 12.37 -2.56 8.77
CA VAL A 366 13.35 -2.88 7.74
C VAL A 366 12.65 -3.27 6.44
N ILE A 367 12.99 -2.60 5.35
CA ILE A 367 12.57 -2.98 3.98
C ILE A 367 13.71 -3.72 3.31
N GLU A 368 13.46 -4.96 2.87
CA GLU A 368 14.47 -5.75 2.17
C GLU A 368 13.87 -6.75 1.18
N ASP A 369 14.64 -7.09 0.15
CA ASP A 369 14.25 -8.09 -0.87
C ASP A 369 12.97 -7.66 -1.62
N VAL A 370 12.98 -6.45 -2.18
CA VAL A 370 11.87 -5.88 -2.94
C VAL A 370 12.21 -5.83 -4.43
N THR A 371 11.33 -6.36 -5.24
CA THR A 371 11.39 -6.24 -6.70
C THR A 371 10.13 -5.56 -7.24
N ALA A 372 10.30 -4.45 -8.00
CA ALA A 372 9.25 -3.83 -8.78
C ALA A 372 9.63 -3.83 -10.26
N THR A 373 8.78 -4.41 -11.13
CA THR A 373 9.12 -4.56 -12.55
C THR A 373 7.91 -4.44 -13.47
N ASN A 374 8.18 -4.08 -14.73
CA ASN A 374 7.14 -3.92 -15.76
C ASN A 374 6.05 -2.93 -15.33
N LEU A 375 6.46 -1.71 -14.95
CA LEU A 375 5.55 -0.65 -14.53
C LEU A 375 5.38 0.37 -15.67
N THR A 376 4.14 0.71 -15.98
CA THR A 376 3.81 1.80 -16.92
C THR A 376 3.06 2.89 -16.17
N MET A 377 3.55 4.13 -16.25
CA MET A 377 2.97 5.27 -15.53
C MET A 377 2.71 6.43 -16.48
N ARG A 378 1.58 7.09 -16.32
CA ARG A 378 1.21 8.28 -17.09
C ARG A 378 0.57 9.32 -16.19
N ASP A 379 0.85 10.61 -16.49
CA ASP A 379 0.33 11.76 -15.74
C ASP A 379 0.66 11.62 -14.24
N VAL A 380 1.97 11.47 -13.98
CA VAL A 380 2.48 11.25 -12.61
C VAL A 380 2.57 12.59 -11.88
N THR A 381 1.84 12.70 -10.78
CA THR A 381 1.62 13.98 -10.08
C THR A 381 2.71 14.35 -9.09
N THR A 382 3.60 13.40 -8.71
CA THR A 382 4.77 13.64 -7.87
C THR A 382 6.01 12.89 -8.43
N ALA A 383 6.89 12.38 -7.57
CA ALA A 383 8.04 11.58 -7.99
C ALA A 383 7.62 10.25 -8.61
N PRO A 384 8.12 9.88 -9.80
CA PRO A 384 7.85 8.56 -10.40
C PRO A 384 8.32 7.39 -9.54
N ILE A 385 9.49 7.50 -8.93
CA ILE A 385 10.07 6.54 -7.99
C ILE A 385 10.47 7.30 -6.74
N PHE A 386 9.94 6.89 -5.59
CA PHE A 386 10.23 7.51 -4.30
C PHE A 386 10.65 6.44 -3.30
N VAL A 387 11.94 6.47 -2.89
CA VAL A 387 12.49 5.56 -1.87
C VAL A 387 12.97 6.42 -0.71
N ARG A 388 12.34 6.25 0.47
CA ARG A 388 12.62 7.07 1.65
C ARG A 388 12.83 6.24 2.90
N LEU A 389 14.02 6.35 3.49
CA LEU A 389 14.29 6.02 4.88
C LEU A 389 14.18 7.30 5.70
N GLY A 390 13.37 7.30 6.75
CA GLY A 390 13.21 8.42 7.67
C GLY A 390 13.23 7.98 9.14
N SER A 391 13.05 8.92 10.04
CA SER A 391 13.04 8.68 11.49
C SER A 391 11.89 9.43 12.18
N ARG A 392 10.66 9.24 11.68
CA ARG A 392 9.44 9.76 12.31
C ARG A 392 9.22 9.15 13.69
N MET A 393 9.54 7.88 13.82
CA MET A 393 9.60 7.11 15.06
C MET A 393 8.30 7.13 15.88
N ARG A 394 7.14 7.00 15.22
CA ARG A 394 5.90 6.63 15.91
C ARG A 394 5.97 5.15 16.31
N ALA A 395 6.79 4.85 17.29
CA ALA A 395 7.21 3.51 17.70
C ALA A 395 7.46 3.46 19.23
N PRO A 396 7.50 2.27 19.84
CA PRO A 396 7.93 2.11 21.22
C PRO A 396 9.29 2.76 21.48
N LYS A 397 9.48 3.23 22.72
CA LYS A 397 10.75 3.82 23.14
C LYS A 397 11.92 2.87 22.82
N ASP A 398 13.05 3.46 22.45
CA ASP A 398 14.30 2.74 22.12
C ASP A 398 14.22 1.89 20.82
N THR A 399 13.19 2.03 20.00
CA THR A 399 13.17 1.46 18.64
C THR A 399 14.28 2.12 17.80
N PRO A 400 15.15 1.36 17.13
CA PRO A 400 16.18 1.94 16.27
C PRO A 400 15.57 2.48 14.97
N VAL A 401 16.27 3.38 14.29
CA VAL A 401 15.95 3.77 12.92
C VAL A 401 15.99 2.53 12.03
N GLY A 402 15.02 2.40 11.13
CA GLY A 402 14.91 1.27 10.21
C GLY A 402 16.04 1.21 9.16
N ALA A 403 15.86 0.35 8.17
CA ALA A 403 16.79 0.23 7.06
C ALA A 403 16.04 -0.07 5.74
N ILE A 404 16.64 0.30 4.62
CA ILE A 404 16.17 -0.11 3.27
C ILE A 404 17.38 -0.71 2.56
N ARG A 405 17.22 -1.94 2.04
CA ARG A 405 18.30 -2.63 1.32
C ARG A 405 17.79 -3.66 0.32
N ARG A 406 18.57 -3.90 -0.73
CA ARG A 406 18.25 -4.87 -1.79
C ARG A 406 16.90 -4.58 -2.44
N VAL A 407 16.79 -3.37 -3.02
CA VAL A 407 15.62 -2.91 -3.78
C VAL A 407 15.95 -2.88 -5.26
N ASN A 408 15.22 -3.64 -6.05
CA ASN A 408 15.36 -3.70 -7.50
C ASN A 408 14.12 -3.13 -8.20
N VAL A 409 14.31 -2.10 -9.04
CA VAL A 409 13.25 -1.52 -9.88
C VAL A 409 13.66 -1.61 -11.33
N SER A 410 12.85 -2.27 -12.17
CA SER A 410 13.24 -2.51 -13.55
C SER A 410 12.08 -2.44 -14.54
N ASN A 411 12.41 -2.20 -15.82
CA ASN A 411 11.44 -2.18 -16.92
C ASN A 411 10.30 -1.18 -16.65
N VAL A 412 10.65 0.10 -16.45
CA VAL A 412 9.69 1.15 -16.12
C VAL A 412 9.60 2.16 -17.26
N VAL A 413 8.38 2.46 -17.68
CA VAL A 413 8.09 3.53 -18.65
C VAL A 413 7.19 4.56 -17.99
N VAL A 414 7.63 5.82 -17.98
CA VAL A 414 6.89 6.94 -17.40
C VAL A 414 6.74 8.06 -18.42
N SER A 415 5.53 8.55 -18.59
CA SER A 415 5.23 9.72 -19.42
C SER A 415 4.49 10.80 -18.62
N ASP A 416 4.78 12.06 -18.95
CA ASP A 416 4.10 13.22 -18.36
C ASP A 416 4.23 13.31 -16.82
N ALA A 417 5.45 13.12 -16.32
CA ALA A 417 5.74 13.25 -14.89
C ALA A 417 6.05 14.70 -14.50
N VAL A 418 5.62 15.14 -13.32
CA VAL A 418 5.97 16.44 -12.75
C VAL A 418 7.48 16.50 -12.50
N ALA A 419 8.16 17.48 -13.05
CA ALA A 419 9.61 17.61 -12.93
C ALA A 419 10.07 18.14 -11.55
N LYS A 420 9.22 18.84 -10.83
CA LYS A 420 9.55 19.50 -9.56
C LYS A 420 10.27 18.57 -8.56
N TYR A 421 9.84 17.32 -8.48
CA TYR A 421 10.34 16.37 -7.49
C TYR A 421 11.38 15.39 -8.03
N ALA A 422 11.51 15.19 -9.34
CA ALA A 422 12.30 14.10 -9.91
C ALA A 422 11.92 12.71 -9.36
N SER A 423 12.72 11.68 -9.60
CA SER A 423 12.73 10.46 -8.79
C SER A 423 13.68 10.66 -7.61
N ILE A 424 13.27 10.26 -6.40
CA ILE A 424 14.02 10.53 -5.17
C ILE A 424 14.39 9.21 -4.49
N ILE A 425 15.67 9.08 -4.12
CA ILE A 425 16.18 7.99 -3.27
C ILE A 425 16.94 8.66 -2.14
N SER A 426 16.38 8.66 -0.92
CA SER A 426 16.95 9.43 0.18
C SER A 426 16.88 8.69 1.51
N GLY A 427 18.04 8.33 2.04
CA GLY A 427 18.24 8.00 3.44
C GLY A 427 18.20 9.23 4.34
N VAL A 428 18.73 9.10 5.55
CA VAL A 428 18.94 10.19 6.51
C VAL A 428 20.38 10.17 7.01
N PRO A 429 20.92 11.28 7.54
CA PRO A 429 22.29 11.32 8.04
C PRO A 429 22.61 10.16 9.00
N GLY A 430 23.67 9.41 8.71
CA GLY A 430 24.09 8.25 9.49
C GLY A 430 23.33 6.94 9.22
N HIS A 431 22.30 6.96 8.34
CA HIS A 431 21.53 5.79 7.96
C HIS A 431 21.33 5.79 6.45
N ASP A 432 22.25 5.15 5.75
CA ASP A 432 22.23 5.04 4.30
C ASP A 432 21.18 4.01 3.83
N ILE A 433 20.54 4.27 2.68
CA ILE A 433 19.84 3.22 1.93
C ILE A 433 20.89 2.39 1.21
N GLU A 434 20.79 1.05 1.24
CA GLU A 434 21.80 0.16 0.71
C GLU A 434 21.29 -0.67 -0.49
N ASP A 435 22.17 -0.95 -1.45
CA ASP A 435 21.94 -1.89 -2.56
C ASP A 435 20.64 -1.62 -3.35
N VAL A 436 20.59 -0.48 -4.04
CA VAL A 436 19.47 -0.11 -4.91
C VAL A 436 19.88 -0.27 -6.37
N HIS A 437 19.14 -1.09 -7.11
CA HIS A 437 19.36 -1.33 -8.52
C HIS A 437 18.19 -0.83 -9.37
N LEU A 438 18.48 0.05 -10.33
CA LEU A 438 17.51 0.61 -11.27
C LEU A 438 17.91 0.24 -12.70
N SER A 439 17.05 -0.45 -13.45
CA SER A 439 17.41 -0.90 -14.80
C SER A 439 16.28 -0.80 -15.81
N ASN A 440 16.64 -0.50 -17.07
CA ASN A 440 15.67 -0.40 -18.17
C ASN A 440 14.53 0.60 -17.86
N ILE A 441 14.88 1.83 -17.52
CA ILE A 441 13.93 2.87 -17.12
C ILE A 441 13.92 3.99 -18.16
N HIS A 442 12.73 4.39 -18.58
CA HIS A 442 12.51 5.53 -19.46
C HIS A 442 11.49 6.48 -18.84
N ILE A 443 11.92 7.72 -18.54
CA ILE A 443 11.06 8.74 -17.93
C ILE A 443 11.06 10.02 -18.77
N VAL A 444 9.85 10.49 -19.10
CA VAL A 444 9.63 11.81 -19.71
C VAL A 444 8.95 12.71 -18.70
N TYR A 445 9.68 13.73 -18.26
CA TYR A 445 9.19 14.76 -17.34
C TYR A 445 8.56 15.93 -18.11
N ARG A 446 7.71 16.70 -17.45
CA ARG A 446 7.15 17.94 -18.02
C ARG A 446 8.21 19.01 -18.28
N GLY A 447 9.27 19.05 -17.46
CA GLY A 447 10.28 20.08 -17.50
C GLY A 447 9.84 21.36 -16.81
N GLY A 448 10.56 22.45 -17.05
CA GLY A 448 10.27 23.80 -16.52
C GLY A 448 11.09 24.20 -15.31
N GLY A 449 12.12 23.43 -14.92
CA GLY A 449 13.04 23.79 -13.85
C GLY A 449 14.00 24.92 -14.25
N ALA A 450 14.23 25.86 -13.33
CA ALA A 450 15.15 26.99 -13.52
C ALA A 450 16.60 26.57 -13.22
N LYS A 451 17.55 27.35 -13.76
CA LYS A 451 18.99 27.11 -13.52
C LYS A 451 19.36 27.25 -12.04
N GLU A 452 18.71 28.16 -11.36
CA GLU A 452 18.89 28.45 -9.94
C GLU A 452 18.47 27.27 -9.06
N ASP A 453 17.49 26.50 -9.50
CA ASP A 453 17.03 25.30 -8.79
C ASP A 453 18.15 24.24 -8.64
N ALA A 454 19.12 24.21 -9.55
CA ALA A 454 20.28 23.31 -9.46
C ALA A 454 21.19 23.56 -8.24
N ALA A 455 21.06 24.71 -7.59
CA ALA A 455 21.82 25.07 -6.38
C ALA A 455 21.03 24.81 -5.08
N LEU A 456 19.79 24.34 -5.18
CA LEU A 456 18.97 24.03 -4.00
C LEU A 456 19.59 22.88 -3.20
N ASP A 457 19.51 22.99 -1.88
CA ASP A 457 19.86 21.94 -0.93
C ASP A 457 18.60 21.58 -0.12
N PRO A 458 17.83 20.58 -0.54
CA PRO A 458 16.59 20.21 0.11
C PRO A 458 16.83 19.84 1.59
N PRO A 459 15.93 20.26 2.52
CA PRO A 459 16.10 19.96 3.93
C PRO A 459 16.00 18.46 4.20
N GLU A 460 16.66 17.98 5.25
CA GLU A 460 16.63 16.56 5.64
C GLU A 460 15.27 16.10 6.11
N ARG A 461 14.63 16.86 6.99
CA ARG A 461 13.30 16.56 7.55
C ARG A 461 13.13 15.10 7.94
N GLU A 462 14.07 14.57 8.70
CA GLU A 462 14.17 13.17 9.08
C GLU A 462 12.89 12.61 9.72
N ASN A 463 12.25 13.43 10.55
CA ASN A 463 11.04 13.08 11.31
C ASN A 463 9.72 13.51 10.62
N ALA A 464 9.79 14.02 9.38
CA ALA A 464 8.59 14.43 8.67
C ALA A 464 7.79 13.23 8.12
N TYR A 465 6.51 13.49 7.79
CA TYR A 465 5.72 12.56 6.99
C TYR A 465 6.38 12.39 5.61
N PRO A 466 6.64 11.15 5.16
CA PRO A 466 7.45 10.89 3.97
C PRO A 466 6.63 11.07 2.68
N GLU A 467 6.72 12.23 2.09
CA GLU A 467 6.20 12.53 0.76
C GLU A 467 7.22 13.34 -0.04
N PRO A 468 7.26 13.24 -1.38
CA PRO A 468 8.18 14.03 -2.19
C PRO A 468 8.12 15.53 -1.90
N SER A 469 6.95 16.06 -1.56
CA SER A 469 6.72 17.47 -1.22
C SER A 469 7.50 17.96 0.00
N MET A 470 7.93 17.06 0.89
CA MET A 470 8.75 17.41 2.05
C MET A 470 10.09 18.05 1.65
N PHE A 471 10.61 17.70 0.49
CA PHE A 471 11.87 18.24 -0.04
C PHE A 471 11.72 19.57 -0.76
N GLY A 472 10.50 19.97 -1.13
CA GLY A 472 10.28 21.11 -2.03
C GLY A 472 10.73 20.82 -3.45
N THR A 473 11.25 21.82 -4.17
CA THR A 473 11.90 21.63 -5.47
C THR A 473 13.27 21.00 -5.24
N VAL A 474 13.57 19.91 -5.96
CA VAL A 474 14.87 19.23 -5.86
C VAL A 474 15.86 19.72 -6.93
N PRO A 475 17.18 19.60 -6.71
CA PRO A 475 18.21 20.19 -7.58
C PRO A 475 18.43 19.46 -8.91
N ALA A 476 17.68 18.42 -9.21
CA ALA A 476 17.73 17.65 -10.45
C ALA A 476 16.33 17.40 -11.00
N TYR A 477 16.23 17.16 -12.32
CA TYR A 477 14.94 16.81 -12.90
C TYR A 477 14.72 15.30 -13.02
N GLY A 478 15.78 14.51 -13.14
CA GLY A 478 15.72 13.05 -13.33
C GLY A 478 15.76 12.30 -12.00
N PHE A 479 16.89 12.35 -11.30
CA PHE A 479 17.09 11.66 -10.02
C PHE A 479 17.80 12.55 -9.01
N PHE A 480 17.24 12.59 -7.79
CA PHE A 480 17.89 13.13 -6.60
C PHE A 480 18.20 12.00 -5.63
N ILE A 481 19.49 11.77 -5.35
CA ILE A 481 19.99 10.62 -4.59
C ILE A 481 20.81 11.13 -3.42
N ARG A 482 20.44 10.75 -2.19
CA ARG A 482 21.11 11.25 -0.98
C ARG A 482 21.14 10.19 0.13
N HIS A 483 22.29 10.11 0.84
CA HIS A 483 22.55 9.13 1.90
C HIS A 483 22.28 7.70 1.40
N VAL A 484 23.07 7.28 0.41
CA VAL A 484 22.93 5.98 -0.24
C VAL A 484 24.28 5.30 -0.35
N LYS A 485 24.33 4.00 -0.08
CA LYS A 485 25.49 3.14 -0.24
C LYS A 485 25.19 1.99 -1.20
N GLY A 486 25.87 1.96 -2.33
CA GLY A 486 25.63 0.99 -3.39
C GLY A 486 24.35 1.32 -4.18
N ILE A 487 24.49 2.12 -5.23
CA ILE A 487 23.42 2.37 -6.18
C ILE A 487 23.88 2.10 -7.60
N GLU A 488 23.10 1.32 -8.33
CA GLU A 488 23.34 1.02 -9.74
C GLU A 488 22.20 1.56 -10.61
N LEU A 489 22.54 2.32 -11.67
CA LEU A 489 21.62 2.70 -12.74
C LEU A 489 22.11 2.11 -14.07
N ASN A 490 21.32 1.21 -14.66
CA ASN A 490 21.68 0.53 -15.89
C ASN A 490 20.61 0.74 -16.97
N ASN A 491 21.00 1.30 -18.13
CA ASN A 491 20.09 1.59 -19.24
C ASN A 491 18.91 2.47 -18.81
N VAL A 492 19.23 3.63 -18.23
CA VAL A 492 18.25 4.62 -17.75
C VAL A 492 18.23 5.82 -18.70
N GLU A 493 17.06 6.16 -19.20
CA GLU A 493 16.82 7.32 -20.05
C GLU A 493 15.90 8.30 -19.33
N VAL A 494 16.34 9.56 -19.19
CA VAL A 494 15.54 10.67 -18.66
C VAL A 494 15.51 11.83 -19.67
N SER A 495 14.31 12.34 -19.89
CA SER A 495 14.07 13.44 -20.81
C SER A 495 12.94 14.33 -20.30
N TYR A 496 12.68 15.43 -21.00
CA TYR A 496 11.64 16.39 -20.67
C TYR A 496 10.92 16.93 -21.90
N ALA A 497 9.68 17.34 -21.75
CA ALA A 497 8.87 17.90 -22.82
C ALA A 497 9.19 19.39 -23.06
N ASN A 498 9.21 20.20 -21.99
CA ASN A 498 9.57 21.63 -22.02
C ASN A 498 10.98 21.83 -21.53
N GLU A 499 11.58 22.99 -21.81
CA GLU A 499 12.95 23.32 -21.39
C GLU A 499 13.16 23.09 -19.88
N GLU A 500 14.32 22.52 -19.55
CA GLU A 500 14.68 22.13 -18.19
C GLU A 500 16.18 22.44 -17.97
N LEU A 501 16.46 23.33 -17.03
CA LEU A 501 17.81 23.85 -16.85
C LEU A 501 18.57 23.22 -15.67
N ARG A 502 17.92 22.36 -14.88
CA ARG A 502 18.58 21.58 -13.83
C ARG A 502 19.36 20.40 -14.43
N PRO A 503 20.35 19.85 -13.72
CA PRO A 503 21.00 18.60 -14.10
C PRO A 503 20.02 17.42 -14.10
N ALA A 504 20.39 16.37 -14.83
CA ALA A 504 19.59 15.13 -14.81
C ALA A 504 19.74 14.37 -13.48
N PHE A 505 20.94 14.39 -12.90
CA PHE A 505 21.26 13.63 -11.68
C PHE A 505 21.95 14.55 -10.66
N ALA A 506 21.46 14.53 -9.42
CA ALA A 506 22.13 15.16 -8.29
C ALA A 506 22.35 14.11 -7.20
N LEU A 507 23.63 13.92 -6.83
CA LEU A 507 24.07 13.00 -5.79
C LEU A 507 24.66 13.78 -4.63
N ASN A 508 24.26 13.47 -3.40
CA ASN A 508 24.76 14.11 -2.19
C ASN A 508 24.96 13.04 -1.09
N ASP A 509 26.19 12.89 -0.60
CA ASP A 509 26.56 11.86 0.38
C ASP A 509 26.20 10.44 -0.10
N VAL A 510 26.90 10.01 -1.17
CA VAL A 510 26.68 8.71 -1.82
C VAL A 510 28.00 7.95 -1.90
N LYS A 511 27.98 6.66 -1.56
CA LYS A 511 29.12 5.76 -1.61
C LYS A 511 28.83 4.58 -2.53
N GLY A 512 29.66 4.34 -3.54
CA GLY A 512 29.44 3.30 -4.54
C GLY A 512 28.26 3.64 -5.46
N ALA A 513 28.52 4.43 -6.49
CA ALA A 513 27.53 4.81 -7.50
C ALA A 513 27.99 4.37 -8.88
N ASP A 514 27.36 3.35 -9.45
CA ASP A 514 27.72 2.80 -10.75
C ASP A 514 26.62 3.08 -11.79
N PHE A 515 26.97 3.84 -12.82
CA PHE A 515 26.04 4.26 -13.86
C PHE A 515 26.48 3.71 -15.22
N TRP A 516 25.58 2.97 -15.88
CA TRP A 516 25.87 2.34 -17.15
C TRP A 516 24.80 2.62 -18.20
N ARG A 517 25.21 3.02 -19.40
CA ARG A 517 24.32 3.28 -20.55
C ARG A 517 23.22 4.30 -20.26
N LEU A 518 23.60 5.40 -19.61
CA LEU A 518 22.65 6.49 -19.37
C LEU A 518 22.39 7.29 -20.65
N LYS A 519 21.16 7.79 -20.76
CA LYS A 519 20.77 8.81 -21.73
C LYS A 519 20.00 9.91 -21.00
N ALA A 520 20.58 11.10 -20.94
CA ALA A 520 19.94 12.25 -20.32
C ALA A 520 19.80 13.38 -21.34
N ARG A 521 18.58 13.89 -21.55
CA ARG A 521 18.38 15.11 -22.31
C ARG A 521 18.94 16.27 -21.50
N ARG A 522 19.72 17.14 -22.12
CA ARG A 522 20.40 18.27 -21.48
C ARG A 522 20.17 19.54 -22.26
N ALA A 523 19.77 20.60 -21.58
CA ALA A 523 19.75 21.95 -22.18
C ALA A 523 21.17 22.48 -22.41
N SER A 524 21.30 23.45 -23.29
CA SER A 524 22.60 24.11 -23.54
C SER A 524 23.11 24.76 -22.26
N GLY A 525 24.34 24.44 -21.86
CA GLY A 525 24.98 24.98 -20.65
C GLY A 525 24.55 24.31 -19.34
N ALA A 526 23.59 23.37 -19.35
CA ALA A 526 23.29 22.58 -18.17
C ALA A 526 24.25 21.40 -18.02
N HIS A 527 24.43 20.91 -16.78
CA HIS A 527 25.23 19.72 -16.47
C HIS A 527 24.38 18.47 -16.50
N THR A 528 24.97 17.29 -16.70
CA THR A 528 24.29 16.01 -16.53
C THR A 528 24.30 15.60 -15.08
N PHE A 529 25.42 15.81 -14.39
CA PHE A 529 25.63 15.45 -13.00
C PHE A 529 26.00 16.65 -12.13
N THR A 530 25.45 16.66 -10.91
CA THR A 530 25.99 17.42 -9.77
C THR A 530 26.31 16.42 -8.67
N LEU A 531 27.57 16.36 -8.26
CA LEU A 531 28.07 15.47 -7.20
C LEU A 531 28.50 16.30 -6.00
N LYS A 532 28.12 15.92 -4.80
CA LYS A 532 28.52 16.51 -3.52
C LYS A 532 28.81 15.38 -2.52
N ASN A 533 30.01 15.32 -1.96
CA ASN A 533 30.43 14.27 -1.03
C ASN A 533 30.17 12.85 -1.58
N VAL A 534 30.74 12.53 -2.74
CA VAL A 534 30.55 11.23 -3.38
C VAL A 534 31.85 10.43 -3.38
N GLU A 535 31.77 9.17 -3.01
CA GLU A 535 32.89 8.21 -3.01
C GLU A 535 32.57 7.06 -3.98
N ASP A 536 33.57 6.53 -4.67
CA ASP A 536 33.47 5.41 -5.61
C ASP A 536 32.35 5.61 -6.65
N PHE A 537 32.51 6.63 -7.50
CA PHE A 537 31.58 6.96 -8.56
C PHE A 537 32.10 6.48 -9.91
N SER A 538 31.26 5.81 -10.67
CA SER A 538 31.54 5.49 -12.06
C SER A 538 30.37 5.85 -12.99
N VAL A 539 30.68 6.32 -14.19
CA VAL A 539 29.73 6.42 -15.31
C VAL A 539 30.41 5.93 -16.58
N ARG A 540 29.78 4.95 -17.27
CA ARG A 540 30.38 4.26 -18.43
C ARG A 540 29.38 4.10 -19.56
N GLN A 541 29.88 4.05 -20.81
CA GLN A 541 29.11 3.82 -22.04
C GLN A 541 27.84 4.69 -22.17
N SER A 542 27.87 5.89 -21.60
CA SER A 542 26.72 6.79 -21.51
C SER A 542 26.72 7.83 -22.62
N LYS A 543 25.56 8.08 -23.23
CA LYS A 543 25.45 8.95 -24.40
C LYS A 543 25.83 10.41 -24.06
N GLY A 544 26.85 10.94 -24.72
CA GLY A 544 27.28 12.33 -24.55
C GLY A 544 28.08 12.60 -23.27
N LEU A 545 28.54 11.56 -22.59
CA LEU A 545 29.41 11.61 -21.43
C LEU A 545 30.66 10.77 -21.66
N PRO A 546 31.84 11.23 -21.29
CA PRO A 546 33.03 10.39 -21.25
C PRO A 546 32.92 9.37 -20.10
N ASP A 547 33.52 8.21 -20.31
CA ASP A 547 33.70 7.26 -19.21
C ASP A 547 34.50 7.95 -18.10
N THR A 548 33.91 7.96 -16.90
CA THR A 548 34.47 8.73 -15.77
C THR A 548 34.47 7.81 -14.53
N LEU A 549 35.61 7.80 -13.84
CA LEU A 549 35.81 7.10 -12.58
C LEU A 549 36.35 8.10 -11.55
N LEU A 550 35.74 8.18 -10.38
CA LEU A 550 36.13 9.10 -9.31
C LEU A 550 36.16 8.33 -7.98
N GLU A 551 37.32 8.25 -7.36
CA GLU A 551 37.45 7.58 -6.04
C GLU A 551 36.75 8.38 -4.94
N ARG A 552 36.95 9.70 -4.93
CA ARG A 552 36.33 10.62 -3.97
C ARG A 552 36.21 12.01 -4.57
N VAL A 553 35.06 12.64 -4.36
CA VAL A 553 34.81 14.01 -4.83
C VAL A 553 34.01 14.79 -3.79
N ALA A 554 34.54 15.96 -3.39
CA ALA A 554 33.81 16.87 -2.51
C ALA A 554 32.69 17.60 -3.26
N GLU A 555 33.00 18.16 -4.45
CA GLU A 555 32.02 18.77 -5.35
C GLU A 555 32.47 18.65 -6.79
N LYS A 556 31.60 18.29 -7.72
CA LYS A 556 31.86 18.27 -9.16
C LYS A 556 30.56 18.37 -9.95
N LYS A 557 30.66 19.12 -11.06
CA LYS A 557 29.57 19.27 -12.05
C LYS A 557 30.12 18.96 -13.44
N PHE A 558 29.42 18.18 -14.26
CA PHE A 558 29.84 17.81 -15.61
C PHE A 558 28.71 17.31 -16.52
#